data_89c326f814e564e49c2450261e944690
#
_entry.id   89c326f814e564e49c2450261e944690
#
_cell.length_a   1.000
_cell.length_b   1.000
_cell.length_c   1.000
_cell.angle_alpha   90.00
_cell.angle_beta   90.00
_cell.angle_gamma   90.00
#
_symmetry.space_group_name_H-M   'P 1'
#
loop_
_entity.id
_entity.type
_entity.pdbx_description
1 polymer ?
#
loop_
_entity_poly.entity_id
_entity_poly.type
_entity_poly.pdbx_seq_one_letter_code
_entity_poly.pdbx_strand_id
1 'polypeptide(L)'
;MEKFSIKDVGVKVGLEIHQQLETNKKLFCNCTPIESDNYSIKFQRKLRASKSELGEFDPAALFESTKSKTIMYYANEESSCLVEQDEEPPHELDKDAQNIALVISSALKSNIFSEIYPMRKTVIDGSNTTGFQRTM
;
A
#
# COMPACT_ATOMS: atom_id res chain seq x y z
N MET A 1 7.86 -23.19 -39.46
CA MET A 1 7.58 -22.47 -38.21
C MET A 1 6.14 -22.03 -38.24
N GLU A 2 5.27 -22.70 -37.47
CA GLU A 2 3.86 -22.28 -37.35
C GLU A 2 3.81 -20.92 -36.65
N LYS A 3 3.14 -19.96 -37.26
CA LYS A 3 2.91 -18.66 -36.65
C LYS A 3 1.74 -18.79 -35.66
N PHE A 4 2.04 -18.81 -34.40
CA PHE A 4 1.01 -18.71 -33.37
C PHE A 4 0.34 -17.33 -33.41
N SER A 5 -0.97 -17.32 -33.45
CA SER A 5 -1.75 -16.09 -33.28
C SER A 5 -1.89 -15.79 -31.78
N ILE A 6 -1.88 -14.48 -31.42
CA ILE A 6 -2.13 -14.04 -30.04
C ILE A 6 -3.47 -14.55 -29.51
N LYS A 7 -4.45 -14.74 -30.40
CA LYS A 7 -5.77 -15.30 -30.05
C LYS A 7 -5.70 -16.77 -29.65
N ASP A 8 -4.78 -17.53 -30.23
CA ASP A 8 -4.65 -18.97 -29.99
C ASP A 8 -4.02 -19.30 -28.63
N VAL A 9 -3.23 -18.37 -28.09
CA VAL A 9 -2.58 -18.51 -26.78
C VAL A 9 -3.35 -17.87 -25.61
N GLY A 10 -4.49 -17.23 -25.88
CA GLY A 10 -5.37 -16.68 -24.83
C GLY A 10 -4.70 -15.64 -23.96
N VAL A 11 -3.86 -14.78 -24.53
CA VAL A 11 -3.12 -13.74 -23.82
C VAL A 11 -4.07 -12.83 -23.05
N LYS A 12 -3.84 -12.69 -21.73
CA LYS A 12 -4.50 -11.71 -20.88
C LYS A 12 -3.46 -10.72 -20.38
N VAL A 13 -3.79 -9.45 -20.43
CA VAL A 13 -2.92 -8.36 -19.95
C VAL A 13 -3.66 -7.60 -18.87
N GLY A 14 -3.00 -7.41 -17.73
CA GLY A 14 -3.43 -6.51 -16.67
C GLY A 14 -2.57 -5.25 -16.67
N LEU A 15 -3.15 -4.13 -16.30
CA LEU A 15 -2.44 -2.87 -16.11
C LEU A 15 -2.60 -2.44 -14.64
N GLU A 16 -1.49 -2.14 -13.99
CA GLU A 16 -1.45 -1.56 -12.65
C GLU A 16 -0.78 -0.20 -12.74
N ILE A 17 -1.44 0.83 -12.20
CA ILE A 17 -0.95 2.20 -12.26
C ILE A 17 -0.87 2.73 -10.83
N HIS A 18 0.30 3.21 -10.44
CA HIS A 18 0.53 3.89 -9.19
C HIS A 18 0.75 5.38 -9.48
N GLN A 19 -0.08 6.21 -8.88
CA GLN A 19 0.02 7.65 -9.01
C GLN A 19 -0.18 8.32 -7.66
N GLN A 20 0.80 9.11 -7.24
CA GLN A 20 0.63 9.98 -6.10
C GLN A 20 -0.27 11.16 -6.49
N LEU A 21 -1.31 11.39 -5.70
CA LEU A 21 -2.24 12.49 -5.93
C LEU A 21 -1.70 13.79 -5.31
N GLU A 22 -1.97 14.90 -5.98
CA GLU A 22 -1.65 16.24 -5.47
C GLU A 22 -2.73 16.67 -4.47
N THR A 23 -2.52 16.32 -3.20
CA THR A 23 -3.40 16.64 -2.08
C THR A 23 -2.62 17.38 -1.00
N ASN A 24 -3.32 18.11 -0.14
CA ASN A 24 -2.68 18.83 0.98
C ASN A 24 -2.13 17.88 2.05
N LYS A 25 -2.66 16.68 2.14
CA LYS A 25 -2.26 15.66 3.11
C LYS A 25 -2.34 14.27 2.50
N LYS A 26 -1.70 13.32 3.17
CA LYS A 26 -1.73 11.90 2.78
C LYS A 26 -3.12 11.28 3.00
N LEU A 27 -3.37 10.13 2.36
CA LEU A 27 -4.69 9.48 2.34
C LEU A 27 -5.28 9.18 3.72
N PHE A 28 -4.47 8.79 4.69
CA PHE A 28 -4.93 8.27 5.98
C PHE A 28 -4.27 8.93 7.19
N CYS A 29 -3.61 10.04 6.99
CA CYS A 29 -3.02 10.84 8.06
C CYS A 29 -2.93 12.31 7.65
N ASN A 30 -2.57 13.17 8.60
CA ASN A 30 -2.46 14.61 8.37
C ASN A 30 -1.06 15.06 7.88
N CYS A 31 -0.17 14.11 7.59
CA CYS A 31 1.15 14.45 7.06
C CYS A 31 1.07 15.03 5.66
N THR A 32 1.92 15.99 5.38
CA THR A 32 2.08 16.55 4.04
C THR A 32 2.77 15.51 3.12
N PRO A 33 2.29 15.31 1.90
CA PRO A 33 2.89 14.39 0.95
C PRO A 33 4.12 15.01 0.26
N ILE A 34 5.20 15.21 1.01
CA ILE A 34 6.47 15.74 0.51
C ILE A 34 7.47 14.61 0.29
N GLU A 35 8.23 14.72 -0.78
CA GLU A 35 9.42 13.91 -1.00
C GLU A 35 10.63 14.61 -0.36
N SER A 36 11.33 13.90 0.49
CA SER A 36 12.53 14.42 1.14
C SER A 36 13.50 13.28 1.40
N ASP A 37 14.76 13.52 1.10
CA ASP A 37 15.87 12.62 1.42
C ASP A 37 16.41 12.84 2.84
N ASN A 38 15.82 13.74 3.61
CA ASN A 38 16.20 14.01 4.98
C ASN A 38 15.49 13.06 5.94
N TYR A 39 16.17 12.02 6.38
CA TYR A 39 15.66 11.03 7.31
C TYR A 39 16.17 11.32 8.72
N SER A 40 15.41 12.08 9.49
CA SER A 40 15.73 12.46 10.87
C SER A 40 15.42 11.36 11.89
N ILE A 41 14.48 10.48 11.57
CA ILE A 41 14.02 9.42 12.46
C ILE A 41 14.59 8.07 11.97
N LYS A 42 15.14 7.29 12.92
CA LYS A 42 15.63 5.92 12.67
C LYS A 42 15.14 5.00 13.76
N PHE A 43 14.54 3.87 13.38
CA PHE A 43 14.12 2.85 14.31
C PHE A 43 14.24 1.45 13.72
N GLN A 44 14.28 0.46 14.60
CA GLN A 44 14.47 -0.94 14.20
C GLN A 44 13.25 -1.76 14.59
N ARG A 45 12.85 -2.66 13.73
CA ARG A 45 11.81 -3.65 14.01
C ARG A 45 12.18 -5.03 13.49
N LYS A 46 11.67 -6.04 14.16
CA LYS A 46 11.59 -7.39 13.61
C LYS A 46 10.29 -7.54 12.84
N LEU A 47 10.30 -8.36 11.81
CA LEU A 47 9.07 -8.69 11.08
C LEU A 47 8.07 -9.34 12.05
N ARG A 48 6.86 -8.80 12.08
CA ARG A 48 5.72 -9.36 12.82
C ARG A 48 4.72 -9.91 11.82
N ALA A 49 4.53 -11.22 11.80
CA ALA A 49 3.45 -11.80 11.02
C ALA A 49 2.11 -11.39 11.66
N SER A 50 1.22 -10.80 10.86
CA SER A 50 -0.12 -10.45 11.28
C SER A 50 -1.10 -11.53 10.87
N LYS A 51 -2.12 -11.78 11.69
CA LYS A 51 -3.23 -12.65 11.32
C LYS A 51 -4.14 -11.94 10.31
N SER A 52 -4.69 -12.72 9.38
CA SER A 52 -5.78 -12.27 8.52
C SER A 52 -7.06 -12.06 9.33
N GLU A 53 -8.08 -11.48 8.72
CA GLU A 53 -9.42 -11.35 9.34
C GLU A 53 -10.02 -12.71 9.73
N LEU A 54 -9.65 -13.77 9.05
CA LEU A 54 -10.04 -15.15 9.36
C LEU A 54 -9.22 -15.77 10.50
N GLY A 55 -8.27 -15.02 11.08
CA GLY A 55 -7.41 -15.49 12.16
C GLY A 55 -6.24 -16.36 11.73
N GLU A 56 -6.03 -16.55 10.43
CA GLU A 56 -4.95 -17.33 9.86
C GLU A 56 -3.73 -16.46 9.55
N PHE A 57 -2.54 -17.05 9.68
CA PHE A 57 -1.31 -16.42 9.24
C PHE A 57 -1.00 -16.76 7.79
N ASP A 58 -0.54 -15.79 7.03
CA ASP A 58 0.05 -16.05 5.73
C ASP A 58 1.31 -16.94 5.91
N PRO A 59 1.41 -18.09 5.23
CA PRO A 59 2.56 -18.98 5.30
C PRO A 59 3.88 -18.30 4.89
N ALA A 60 3.85 -17.39 3.92
CA ALA A 60 5.02 -16.62 3.49
C ALA A 60 5.49 -15.66 4.59
N ALA A 61 4.55 -15.00 5.28
CA ALA A 61 4.84 -14.12 6.40
C ALA A 61 5.47 -14.89 7.58
N LEU A 62 4.93 -16.06 7.90
CA LEU A 62 5.50 -16.92 8.92
C LEU A 62 6.93 -17.36 8.56
N PHE A 63 7.14 -17.80 7.34
CA PHE A 63 8.46 -18.21 6.86
C PHE A 63 9.48 -17.08 6.94
N GLU A 64 9.13 -15.87 6.47
CA GLU A 64 10.01 -14.72 6.58
C GLU A 64 10.29 -14.31 8.02
N SER A 65 9.31 -14.44 8.93
CA SER A 65 9.50 -14.14 10.35
C SER A 65 10.52 -15.06 11.03
N THR A 66 10.66 -16.30 10.55
CA THR A 66 11.66 -17.27 11.08
C THR A 66 13.10 -16.85 10.79
N LYS A 67 13.32 -16.03 9.76
CA LYS A 67 14.67 -15.54 9.39
C LYS A 67 15.27 -14.54 10.39
N SER A 68 14.49 -14.12 11.38
CA SER A 68 14.92 -13.19 12.46
C SER A 68 15.62 -11.92 11.97
N LYS A 69 15.28 -11.44 10.78
CA LYS A 69 15.84 -10.21 10.22
C LYS A 69 15.42 -9.00 11.04
N THR A 70 16.37 -8.12 11.31
CA THR A 70 16.09 -6.78 11.84
C THR A 70 16.04 -5.81 10.67
N ILE A 71 14.97 -5.05 10.59
CA ILE A 71 14.75 -4.07 9.53
C ILE A 71 14.94 -2.69 10.11
N MET A 72 15.79 -1.91 9.45
CA MET A 72 16.02 -0.52 9.78
C MET A 72 15.07 0.36 8.97
N TYR A 73 14.25 1.12 9.66
CA TYR A 73 13.36 2.11 9.08
C TYR A 73 13.97 3.50 9.17
N TYR A 74 13.82 4.24 8.11
CA TYR A 74 14.18 5.63 8.03
C TYR A 74 12.91 6.43 7.74
N ALA A 75 12.65 7.43 8.54
CA ALA A 75 11.48 8.28 8.41
C ALA A 75 11.86 9.76 8.49
N ASN A 76 11.05 10.59 7.85
CA ASN A 76 11.16 12.03 7.90
C ASN A 76 10.14 12.55 8.92
N GLU A 77 10.55 13.42 9.83
CA GLU A 77 9.69 13.97 10.88
C GLU A 77 8.54 14.81 10.33
N GLU A 78 8.75 15.50 9.21
CA GLU A 78 7.73 16.36 8.59
C GLU A 78 6.64 15.57 7.84
N SER A 79 6.98 14.38 7.36
CA SER A 79 6.10 13.57 6.49
C SER A 79 5.74 12.19 7.04
N SER A 80 6.18 11.85 8.24
CA SER A 80 5.99 10.50 8.80
C SER A 80 5.55 10.55 10.26
N CYS A 81 4.24 10.50 10.48
CA CYS A 81 3.66 10.39 11.83
C CYS A 81 3.56 8.92 12.29
N LEU A 82 2.98 8.69 13.46
CA LEU A 82 2.78 7.35 14.02
C LEU A 82 1.91 6.45 13.15
N VAL A 83 0.98 7.02 12.37
CA VAL A 83 0.19 6.25 11.38
C VAL A 83 1.08 5.67 10.29
N GLU A 84 2.00 6.48 9.77
CA GLU A 84 2.98 6.05 8.75
C GLU A 84 3.97 5.02 9.32
N GLN A 85 4.28 5.13 10.60
CA GLN A 85 5.16 4.22 11.32
C GLN A 85 4.44 2.96 11.82
N ASP A 86 3.15 2.79 11.54
CA ASP A 86 2.32 1.69 12.02
C ASP A 86 2.22 1.54 13.55
N GLU A 87 2.24 2.65 14.24
CA GLU A 87 2.06 2.72 15.70
C GLU A 87 0.69 3.28 16.11
N GLU A 88 -0.06 3.83 15.18
CA GLU A 88 -1.36 4.43 15.37
C GLU A 88 -2.33 3.96 14.29
N PRO A 89 -3.64 3.76 14.60
CA PRO A 89 -4.65 3.45 13.60
C PRO A 89 -4.76 4.54 12.52
N PRO A 90 -5.18 4.17 11.29
CA PRO A 90 -5.41 5.14 10.24
C PRO A 90 -6.47 6.17 10.64
N HIS A 91 -6.23 7.41 10.22
CA HIS A 91 -7.26 8.44 10.25
C HIS A 91 -8.29 8.19 9.14
N GLU A 92 -9.34 9.01 9.10
CA GLU A 92 -10.32 8.97 8.02
C GLU A 92 -9.66 9.22 6.66
N LEU A 93 -10.26 8.67 5.62
CA LEU A 93 -9.82 8.89 4.25
C LEU A 93 -9.86 10.37 3.89
N ASP A 94 -8.81 10.85 3.25
CA ASP A 94 -8.75 12.21 2.74
C ASP A 94 -9.83 12.47 1.69
N LYS A 95 -10.67 13.47 1.91
CA LYS A 95 -11.81 13.79 1.04
C LYS A 95 -11.38 14.33 -0.33
N ASP A 96 -10.30 15.05 -0.40
CA ASP A 96 -9.80 15.60 -1.67
C ASP A 96 -9.29 14.46 -2.54
N ALA A 97 -8.54 13.53 -1.97
CA ALA A 97 -8.11 12.32 -2.68
C ALA A 97 -9.30 11.48 -3.14
N GLN A 98 -10.32 11.30 -2.30
CA GLN A 98 -11.55 10.60 -2.65
C GLN A 98 -12.25 11.28 -3.83
N ASN A 99 -12.40 12.59 -3.83
CA ASN A 99 -13.01 13.35 -4.91
C ASN A 99 -12.23 13.19 -6.22
N ILE A 100 -10.91 13.28 -6.18
CA ILE A 100 -10.05 13.06 -7.35
C ILE A 100 -10.26 11.64 -7.91
N ALA A 101 -10.26 10.63 -7.06
CA ALA A 101 -10.49 9.25 -7.46
C ALA A 101 -11.87 9.05 -8.11
N LEU A 102 -12.91 9.67 -7.56
CA LEU A 102 -14.27 9.64 -8.13
C LEU A 102 -14.34 10.30 -9.51
N VAL A 103 -13.66 11.44 -9.70
CA VAL A 103 -13.58 12.11 -11.01
C VAL A 103 -12.89 11.22 -12.03
N ILE A 104 -11.76 10.61 -11.67
CA ILE A 104 -11.02 9.70 -12.54
C ILE A 104 -11.89 8.48 -12.90
N SER A 105 -12.52 7.86 -11.90
CA SER A 105 -13.39 6.70 -12.10
C SER A 105 -14.55 7.01 -13.02
N SER A 106 -15.16 8.18 -12.86
CA SER A 106 -16.25 8.66 -13.73
C SER A 106 -15.77 8.89 -15.17
N ALA A 107 -14.60 9.49 -15.35
CA ALA A 107 -14.00 9.72 -16.67
C ALA A 107 -13.69 8.40 -17.39
N LEU A 108 -13.28 7.37 -16.65
CA LEU A 108 -13.03 6.02 -17.16
C LEU A 108 -14.31 5.20 -17.32
N LYS A 109 -15.48 5.75 -16.99
CA LYS A 109 -16.78 5.04 -16.99
C LYS A 109 -16.76 3.76 -16.13
N SER A 110 -16.07 3.81 -15.01
CA SER A 110 -16.00 2.70 -14.07
C SER A 110 -17.30 2.57 -13.28
N ASN A 111 -17.59 1.36 -12.82
CA ASN A 111 -18.65 1.14 -11.84
C ASN A 111 -18.15 1.59 -10.47
N ILE A 112 -18.78 2.61 -9.92
CA ILE A 112 -18.43 3.15 -8.60
C ILE A 112 -19.36 2.50 -7.57
N PHE A 113 -18.75 1.92 -6.52
CA PHE A 113 -19.49 1.35 -5.41
C PHE A 113 -20.08 2.45 -4.51
N SER A 114 -21.22 2.18 -3.91
CA SER A 114 -21.87 3.10 -2.98
C SER A 114 -21.16 3.20 -1.61
N GLU A 115 -20.34 2.21 -1.29
CA GLU A 115 -19.61 2.11 -0.05
C GLU A 115 -18.13 1.81 -0.31
N ILE A 116 -17.25 2.46 0.46
CA ILE A 116 -15.81 2.29 0.40
C ILE A 116 -15.31 1.89 1.79
N TYR A 117 -14.61 0.77 1.86
CA TYR A 117 -14.03 0.25 3.11
C TYR A 117 -12.50 0.27 3.01
N PRO A 118 -11.83 1.24 3.68
CA PRO A 118 -10.39 1.21 3.78
C PRO A 118 -9.92 -0.03 4.52
N MET A 119 -9.02 -0.79 3.92
CA MET A 119 -8.46 -2.00 4.51
C MET A 119 -6.96 -1.87 4.67
N ARG A 120 -6.41 -2.56 5.68
CA ARG A 120 -4.99 -2.70 5.87
C ARG A 120 -4.50 -3.92 5.09
N LYS A 121 -3.49 -3.72 4.26
CA LYS A 121 -2.81 -4.81 3.56
C LYS A 121 -1.35 -4.82 3.96
N THR A 122 -0.87 -5.95 4.46
CA THR A 122 0.56 -6.19 4.65
C THR A 122 1.10 -6.85 3.40
N VAL A 123 2.02 -6.18 2.71
CA VAL A 123 2.69 -6.75 1.55
C VAL A 123 4.00 -7.37 2.01
N ILE A 124 4.11 -8.67 1.84
CA ILE A 124 5.33 -9.43 2.09
C ILE A 124 5.70 -10.11 0.80
N ASP A 125 6.68 -9.58 0.12
CA ASP A 125 7.30 -10.25 -1.02
C ASP A 125 8.77 -10.57 -0.73
N GLY A 126 9.39 -11.38 -1.56
CA GLY A 126 10.78 -11.79 -1.38
C GLY A 126 11.80 -10.64 -1.54
N SER A 127 11.39 -9.51 -2.11
CA SER A 127 12.25 -8.35 -2.35
C SER A 127 12.01 -7.23 -1.32
N ASN A 128 10.79 -7.12 -0.79
CA ASN A 128 10.41 -6.08 0.17
C ASN A 128 9.52 -6.66 1.28
N THR A 129 10.13 -7.06 2.36
CA THR A 129 9.51 -7.82 3.45
C THR A 129 8.68 -7.00 4.42
N THR A 130 8.45 -5.71 4.18
CA THR A 130 7.85 -4.82 5.17
C THR A 130 7.13 -3.63 4.57
N GLY A 131 6.36 -3.86 3.51
CA GLY A 131 5.45 -2.84 2.99
C GLY A 131 4.15 -2.84 3.79
N PHE A 132 3.77 -1.70 4.36
CA PHE A 132 2.40 -1.44 4.77
C PHE A 132 1.68 -0.80 3.61
N GLN A 133 0.67 -1.46 3.10
CA GLN A 133 -0.23 -0.89 2.12
C GLN A 133 -1.65 -0.85 2.67
N ARG A 134 -2.31 0.28 2.55
CA ARG A 134 -3.74 0.41 2.79
C ARG A 134 -4.44 0.49 1.46
N THR A 135 -5.46 -0.30 1.30
CA THR A 135 -6.30 -0.34 0.10
C THR A 135 -7.72 0.07 0.46
N MET A 136 -8.41 0.59 -0.52
CA MET A 136 -9.84 0.88 -0.47
C MET A 136 -10.58 -0.06 -1.38
#